data_799b575e344be2467b2725861f113a8c
#
_entry.id   799b575e344be2467b2725861f113a8c
#
_cell.length_a   1.000
_cell.length_b   1.000
_cell.length_c   1.000
_cell.angle_alpha   90.00
_cell.angle_beta   90.00
_cell.angle_gamma   90.00
#
_symmetry.space_group_name_H-M   'P 1'
#
loop_
_entity.id
_entity.type
_entity.pdbx_description
1 polymer ?
#
loop_
_entity_poly.entity_id
_entity_poly.type
_entity_poly.pdbx_seq_one_letter_code
_entity_poly.pdbx_strand_id
1 'polypeptide(L)'
;MSNSQWGDGGRDGMARLAQMFPTLRQAAGVAPWDPDALMRWAASSGAVTSGSAHAVAFLLNVWNARADWPALASSELGIDPQAAEWFRFNCGEAIACWDSTHRAAFLAWCREPFFP
;
A
#
# COMPACT_ATOMS: atom_id res chain seq x y z
N MET A 1 -27.92 -0.31 -5.36
CA MET A 1 -26.78 0.58 -5.07
C MET A 1 -25.82 -0.09 -4.13
N SER A 2 -24.57 0.04 -4.42
CA SER A 2 -23.54 -0.52 -3.55
C SER A 2 -23.33 0.38 -2.32
N ASN A 3 -23.36 -0.22 -1.12
CA ASN A 3 -23.00 0.47 0.11
C ASN A 3 -21.56 0.17 0.51
N SER A 4 -20.72 -0.01 -0.51
CA SER A 4 -19.31 -0.32 -0.29
C SER A 4 -18.64 0.78 0.53
N GLN A 5 -17.87 0.37 1.53
CA GLN A 5 -17.05 1.29 2.32
C GLN A 5 -15.96 1.95 1.46
N TRP A 6 -15.66 1.39 0.28
CA TRP A 6 -14.65 1.93 -0.63
C TRP A 6 -15.24 2.90 -1.67
N GLY A 7 -16.53 3.18 -1.61
CA GLY A 7 -17.22 3.99 -2.60
C GLY A 7 -17.22 3.30 -3.95
N ASP A 8 -16.86 4.02 -5.00
CA ASP A 8 -16.77 3.47 -6.35
C ASP A 8 -15.43 2.75 -6.62
N GLY A 9 -14.58 2.63 -5.61
CA GLY A 9 -13.24 2.09 -5.78
C GLY A 9 -12.29 3.11 -6.43
N GLY A 10 -11.39 2.62 -7.27
CA GLY A 10 -10.43 3.50 -7.92
C GLY A 10 -9.54 4.25 -6.94
N ARG A 11 -9.16 5.48 -7.30
CA ARG A 11 -8.26 6.28 -6.46
C ARG A 11 -8.88 6.63 -5.10
N ASP A 12 -10.18 6.89 -5.07
CA ASP A 12 -10.86 7.18 -3.79
C ASP A 12 -10.88 5.95 -2.90
N GLY A 13 -11.15 4.78 -3.46
CA GLY A 13 -11.11 3.53 -2.72
C GLY A 13 -9.72 3.23 -2.17
N MET A 14 -8.69 3.47 -2.97
CA MET A 14 -7.31 3.30 -2.53
C MET A 14 -6.97 4.24 -1.38
N ALA A 15 -7.38 5.50 -1.46
CA ALA A 15 -7.13 6.46 -0.39
C ALA A 15 -7.81 6.03 0.91
N ARG A 16 -9.06 5.56 0.82
CA ARG A 16 -9.79 5.08 2.00
C ARG A 16 -9.11 3.87 2.63
N LEU A 17 -8.73 2.91 1.79
CA LEU A 17 -8.03 1.71 2.28
C LEU A 17 -6.70 2.07 2.94
N ALA A 18 -5.91 2.91 2.28
CA ALA A 18 -4.60 3.32 2.80
C ALA A 18 -4.71 4.01 4.15
N GLN A 19 -5.73 4.84 4.33
CA GLN A 19 -5.94 5.57 5.58
C GLN A 19 -6.38 4.69 6.74
N MET A 20 -6.79 3.46 6.47
CA MET A 20 -7.06 2.49 7.52
C MET A 20 -5.78 1.95 8.17
N PHE A 21 -4.64 2.09 7.50
CA PHE A 21 -3.34 1.76 8.10
C PHE A 21 -2.83 2.98 8.87
N PRO A 22 -2.78 2.91 10.21
CA PRO A 22 -2.50 4.12 11.01
C PRO A 22 -1.20 4.83 10.65
N THR A 23 -0.17 4.07 10.28
CA THR A 23 1.14 4.64 9.96
C THR A 23 1.20 5.28 8.57
N LEU A 24 0.17 5.10 7.75
CA LEU A 24 0.12 5.65 6.40
C LEU A 24 -0.84 6.85 6.26
N ARG A 25 -1.51 7.25 7.33
CA ARG A 25 -2.54 8.30 7.23
C ARG A 25 -2.03 9.61 6.67
N GLN A 26 -0.79 9.94 6.96
CA GLN A 26 -0.18 11.20 6.51
C GLN A 26 0.93 10.99 5.49
N ALA A 27 1.04 9.78 4.95
CA ALA A 27 2.05 9.49 3.95
C ALA A 27 1.71 10.20 2.63
N ALA A 28 2.75 10.69 1.95
CA ALA A 28 2.58 11.24 0.62
C ALA A 28 2.03 10.17 -0.33
N GLY A 29 1.12 10.56 -1.22
CA GLY A 29 0.54 9.65 -2.20
C GLY A 29 -0.65 8.85 -1.71
N VAL A 30 -1.07 9.02 -0.46
CA VAL A 30 -2.23 8.31 0.09
C VAL A 30 -3.54 9.01 -0.29
N ALA A 31 -3.62 10.32 -0.08
CA ALA A 31 -4.82 11.08 -0.40
C ALA A 31 -4.45 12.46 -0.94
N PRO A 32 -4.62 12.69 -2.24
CA PRO A 32 -5.12 11.76 -3.25
C PRO A 32 -4.15 10.61 -3.53
N TRP A 33 -4.68 9.50 -4.00
CA TRP A 33 -3.87 8.32 -4.26
C TRP A 33 -2.91 8.56 -5.43
N ASP A 34 -1.63 8.34 -5.17
CA ASP A 34 -0.56 8.46 -6.15
C ASP A 34 0.52 7.43 -5.78
N PRO A 35 0.58 6.30 -6.48
CA PRO A 35 1.52 5.24 -6.13
C PRO A 35 2.98 5.64 -6.23
N ASP A 36 3.34 6.50 -7.19
CA ASP A 36 4.72 6.96 -7.34
C ASP A 36 5.15 7.80 -6.13
N ALA A 37 4.28 8.72 -5.70
CA ALA A 37 4.55 9.54 -4.52
C ALA A 37 4.65 8.69 -3.26
N LEU A 38 3.80 7.67 -3.14
CA LEU A 38 3.84 6.76 -2.00
C LEU A 38 5.14 5.96 -1.96
N MET A 39 5.59 5.45 -3.10
CA MET A 39 6.86 4.72 -3.16
C MET A 39 8.04 5.62 -2.81
N ARG A 40 8.06 6.85 -3.31
CA ARG A 40 9.12 7.81 -2.97
C ARG A 40 9.13 8.14 -1.48
N TRP A 41 7.94 8.33 -0.91
CA TRP A 41 7.81 8.57 0.53
C TRP A 41 8.38 7.40 1.32
N ALA A 42 7.99 6.17 0.97
CA ALA A 42 8.44 4.97 1.68
C ALA A 42 9.95 4.79 1.57
N ALA A 43 10.52 5.06 0.40
CA ALA A 43 11.95 4.87 0.18
C ALA A 43 12.81 5.95 0.84
N SER A 44 12.28 7.16 1.00
CA SER A 44 13.04 8.30 1.53
C SER A 44 12.77 8.56 3.01
N SER A 45 11.71 8.00 3.58
CA SER A 45 11.38 8.22 4.97
C SER A 45 12.17 7.28 5.88
N GLY A 46 13.02 7.82 6.73
CA GLY A 46 13.74 7.04 7.72
C GLY A 46 12.85 6.46 8.82
N ALA A 47 11.58 6.84 8.84
CA ALA A 47 10.63 6.38 9.84
C ALA A 47 9.77 5.20 9.39
N VAL A 48 9.98 4.70 8.16
CA VAL A 48 9.20 3.57 7.66
C VAL A 48 9.59 2.30 8.38
N THR A 49 8.62 1.70 9.07
CA THR A 49 8.80 0.41 9.75
C THR A 49 8.51 -0.74 8.78
N SER A 50 8.86 -1.97 9.18
CA SER A 50 8.51 -3.14 8.36
C SER A 50 7.00 -3.27 8.17
N GLY A 51 6.20 -2.96 9.20
CA GLY A 51 4.74 -2.98 9.09
C GLY A 51 4.23 -1.98 8.05
N SER A 52 4.79 -0.76 8.04
CA SER A 52 4.45 0.26 7.04
C SER A 52 4.88 -0.15 5.63
N ALA A 53 6.07 -0.74 5.50
CA ALA A 53 6.57 -1.20 4.21
C ALA A 53 5.66 -2.30 3.63
N HIS A 54 5.24 -3.25 4.45
CA HIS A 54 4.30 -4.28 4.02
C HIS A 54 2.93 -3.70 3.64
N ALA A 55 2.48 -2.65 4.35
CA ALA A 55 1.23 -1.97 4.01
C ALA A 55 1.33 -1.27 2.64
N VAL A 56 2.44 -0.60 2.37
CA VAL A 56 2.67 0.02 1.06
C VAL A 56 2.66 -1.04 -0.04
N ALA A 57 3.38 -2.15 0.16
CA ALA A 57 3.44 -3.23 -0.82
C ALA A 57 2.04 -3.82 -1.07
N PHE A 58 1.25 -4.01 -0.03
CA PHE A 58 -0.13 -4.48 -0.15
C PHE A 58 -0.98 -3.53 -1.01
N LEU A 59 -0.91 -2.24 -0.72
CA LEU A 59 -1.68 -1.23 -1.46
C LEU A 59 -1.29 -1.19 -2.93
N LEU A 60 0.00 -1.26 -3.23
CA LEU A 60 0.47 -1.31 -4.62
C LEU A 60 -0.08 -2.55 -5.32
N ASN A 61 -0.09 -3.68 -4.62
CA ASN A 61 -0.62 -4.93 -5.17
C ASN A 61 -2.13 -4.86 -5.42
N VAL A 62 -2.88 -4.20 -4.57
CA VAL A 62 -4.32 -3.96 -4.81
C VAL A 62 -4.50 -3.06 -6.03
N TRP A 63 -3.70 -2.00 -6.13
CA TRP A 63 -3.78 -1.05 -7.23
C TRP A 63 -3.50 -1.70 -8.58
N ASN A 64 -2.43 -2.49 -8.67
CA ASN A 64 -2.12 -3.26 -9.87
C ASN A 64 -1.31 -4.50 -9.50
N ALA A 65 -2.01 -5.62 -9.35
CA ALA A 65 -1.38 -6.88 -8.95
C ALA A 65 -0.45 -7.47 -10.01
N ARG A 66 -0.53 -7.00 -11.25
CA ARG A 66 0.30 -7.50 -12.36
C ARG A 66 1.61 -6.76 -12.51
N ALA A 67 1.72 -5.59 -11.91
CA ALA A 67 2.94 -4.78 -12.02
C ALA A 67 4.05 -5.38 -11.16
N ASP A 68 5.27 -5.31 -11.66
CA ASP A 68 6.47 -5.61 -10.87
C ASP A 68 6.90 -4.32 -10.18
N TRP A 69 6.35 -4.06 -9.01
CA TRP A 69 6.56 -2.81 -8.30
C TRP A 69 8.02 -2.55 -7.93
N PRO A 70 8.80 -3.56 -7.47
CA PRO A 70 10.23 -3.33 -7.25
C PRO A 70 10.97 -2.90 -8.50
N ALA A 71 10.70 -3.53 -9.64
CA ALA A 71 11.34 -3.17 -10.90
C ALA A 71 10.95 -1.76 -11.34
N LEU A 72 9.67 -1.41 -11.23
CA LEU A 72 9.19 -0.06 -11.57
C LEU A 72 9.82 0.99 -10.67
N ALA A 73 9.90 0.72 -9.38
CA ALA A 73 10.52 1.65 -8.44
C ALA A 73 11.97 1.93 -8.80
N SER A 74 12.73 0.93 -9.18
CA SER A 74 14.12 1.11 -9.57
C SER A 74 14.25 1.77 -10.92
N SER A 75 13.52 1.29 -11.95
CA SER A 75 13.71 1.77 -13.32
C SER A 75 13.06 3.14 -13.56
N GLU A 76 11.88 3.38 -13.00
CA GLU A 76 11.14 4.62 -13.27
C GLU A 76 11.42 5.71 -12.24
N LEU A 77 11.66 5.35 -10.98
CA LEU A 77 11.82 6.33 -9.91
C LEU A 77 13.26 6.44 -9.40
N GLY A 78 14.15 5.60 -9.89
CA GLY A 78 15.54 5.62 -9.45
C GLY A 78 15.75 5.18 -8.00
N ILE A 79 14.81 4.44 -7.43
CA ILE A 79 14.93 3.94 -6.06
C ILE A 79 15.94 2.80 -6.02
N ASP A 80 16.79 2.80 -4.99
CA ASP A 80 17.78 1.75 -4.79
C ASP A 80 17.12 0.37 -4.85
N PRO A 81 17.68 -0.60 -5.62
CA PRO A 81 17.07 -1.92 -5.76
C PRO A 81 16.81 -2.66 -4.45
N GLN A 82 17.66 -2.50 -3.43
CA GLN A 82 17.42 -3.12 -2.13
C GLN A 82 16.21 -2.51 -1.44
N ALA A 83 16.08 -1.18 -1.49
CA ALA A 83 14.92 -0.50 -0.93
C ALA A 83 13.66 -0.82 -1.73
N ALA A 84 13.77 -0.93 -3.05
CA ALA A 84 12.64 -1.24 -3.91
C ALA A 84 12.06 -2.62 -3.66
N GLU A 85 12.87 -3.57 -3.21
CA GLU A 85 12.40 -4.93 -2.94
C GLU A 85 11.32 -4.99 -1.85
N TRP A 86 11.28 -4.00 -0.95
CA TRP A 86 10.20 -3.89 0.04
C TRP A 86 8.82 -3.70 -0.58
N PHE A 87 8.75 -3.28 -1.85
CA PHE A 87 7.47 -3.11 -2.54
C PHE A 87 6.89 -4.41 -3.09
N ARG A 88 7.58 -5.52 -2.91
CA ARG A 88 7.07 -6.84 -3.24
C ARG A 88 6.21 -7.33 -2.07
N PHE A 89 4.93 -7.52 -2.31
CA PHE A 89 4.03 -7.94 -1.25
C PHE A 89 4.21 -9.42 -0.93
N ASN A 90 4.43 -9.70 0.35
CA ASN A 90 4.45 -11.05 0.89
C ASN A 90 3.41 -11.13 2.00
N CYS A 91 2.29 -11.78 1.72
CA CYS A 91 1.14 -11.84 2.63
C CYS A 91 1.50 -12.48 3.97
N GLY A 92 2.24 -13.59 3.95
CA GLY A 92 2.62 -14.28 5.18
C GLY A 92 3.49 -13.43 6.10
N GLU A 93 4.50 -12.79 5.54
CA GLU A 93 5.37 -11.89 6.32
C GLU A 93 4.60 -10.67 6.83
N ALA A 94 3.73 -10.11 5.99
CA ALA A 94 2.93 -8.95 6.38
C ALA A 94 2.04 -9.28 7.57
N ILE A 95 1.30 -10.38 7.52
CA ILE A 95 0.41 -10.79 8.60
C ILE A 95 1.20 -11.04 9.88
N ALA A 96 2.39 -11.63 9.78
CA ALA A 96 3.26 -11.86 10.93
C ALA A 96 3.79 -10.57 11.55
N CYS A 97 4.04 -9.53 10.74
CA CYS A 97 4.57 -8.24 11.20
C CYS A 97 3.50 -7.29 11.72
N TRP A 98 2.28 -7.36 11.15
CA TRP A 98 1.23 -6.38 11.44
C TRP A 98 0.64 -6.57 12.84
N ASP A 99 0.36 -5.46 13.49
CA ASP A 99 -0.46 -5.44 14.70
C ASP A 99 -1.95 -5.65 14.34
N SER A 100 -2.81 -5.68 15.37
CA SER A 100 -4.24 -5.92 15.16
C SER A 100 -4.91 -4.87 14.28
N THR A 101 -4.50 -3.62 14.37
CA THR A 101 -5.08 -2.53 13.58
C THR A 101 -4.72 -2.66 12.10
N HIS A 102 -3.47 -2.96 11.81
CA HIS A 102 -3.03 -3.18 10.42
C HIS A 102 -3.70 -4.43 9.83
N ARG A 103 -3.80 -5.50 10.61
CA ARG A 103 -4.50 -6.71 10.17
C ARG A 103 -5.97 -6.43 9.90
N ALA A 104 -6.61 -5.60 10.72
CA ALA A 104 -8.01 -5.23 10.53
C ALA A 104 -8.22 -4.50 9.21
N ALA A 105 -7.30 -3.62 8.83
CA ALA A 105 -7.35 -2.93 7.54
C ALA A 105 -7.27 -3.91 6.37
N PHE A 106 -6.33 -4.84 6.43
CA PHE A 106 -6.18 -5.89 5.42
C PHE A 106 -7.45 -6.75 5.33
N LEU A 107 -7.97 -7.18 6.47
CA LEU A 107 -9.18 -8.01 6.52
C LEU A 107 -10.42 -7.26 6.01
N ALA A 108 -10.51 -5.96 6.24
CA ALA A 108 -11.60 -5.15 5.72
C ALA A 108 -11.63 -5.20 4.19
N TRP A 109 -10.46 -5.09 3.55
CA TRP A 109 -10.38 -5.24 2.10
C TRP A 109 -10.73 -6.68 1.68
N CYS A 110 -10.26 -7.68 2.41
CA CYS A 110 -10.55 -9.08 2.07
C CYS A 110 -12.05 -9.40 2.11
N ARG A 111 -12.80 -8.74 3.01
CA ARG A 111 -14.26 -8.92 3.11
C ARG A 111 -15.01 -8.28 1.96
N GLU A 112 -14.48 -7.22 1.42
CA GLU A 112 -15.12 -6.46 0.35
C GLU A 112 -14.03 -5.97 -0.61
N PRO A 113 -13.39 -6.89 -1.34
CA PRO A 113 -12.27 -6.52 -2.19
C PRO A 113 -12.72 -5.70 -3.40
N PHE A 114 -11.84 -4.80 -3.81
CA PHE A 114 -12.01 -4.08 -5.07
C PHE A 114 -10.69 -4.12 -5.85
N PHE A 115 -10.81 -3.96 -7.15
CA PHE A 115 -9.67 -4.05 -8.08
C PHE A 115 -9.75 -2.84 -8.99
N PRO A 116 -9.00 -1.79 -8.71
CA PRO A 116 -9.03 -0.55 -9.50
C PRO A 116 -8.67 -0.71 -10.96
#